data_d2050abc10597e402407b1095d9ace0b
#
_entry.id   d2050abc10597e402407b1095d9ace0b
#
_cell.length_a   1.000
_cell.length_b   1.000
_cell.length_c   1.000
_cell.angle_alpha   90.00
_cell.angle_beta   90.00
_cell.angle_gamma   90.00
#
_symmetry.space_group_name_H-M   'P 1'
#
loop_
_entity.id
_entity.type
_entity.pdbx_description
1 polymer ?
#
loop_
_entity_poly.entity_id
_entity_poly.type
_entity_poly.pdbx_seq_one_letter_code
_entity_poly.pdbx_strand_id
1 'polypeptide(L)'
;MTPDVNVLVAAFRPDHPHHLPARAWLDEAMLQAANGRNSLILLGTVVTGFLRITTNPKIFRETDPLQDVSDFIDSLLSCPGVQFQPQGATWPNLRQVCLAQQTTGNLITDAWIAATVRQSGETLCTFDRDFSRLLPADQLLLLKP
;
A
#
# COMPACT_ATOMS: atom_id res chain seq x y z
N MET A 1 5.18 4.92 -7.72
CA MET A 1 3.90 4.23 -7.37
C MET A 1 4.04 3.57 -6.01
N THR A 2 2.96 3.46 -5.27
CA THR A 2 2.95 2.80 -3.95
C THR A 2 1.72 1.90 -3.81
N PRO A 3 1.89 0.65 -3.33
CA PRO A 3 0.75 -0.24 -3.03
C PRO A 3 0.08 0.17 -1.72
N ASP A 4 -1.22 -0.04 -1.64
CA ASP A 4 -1.95 -0.06 -0.38
C ASP A 4 -1.76 -1.41 0.34
N VAL A 5 -2.12 -1.47 1.62
CA VAL A 5 -2.06 -2.68 2.45
C VAL A 5 -2.81 -3.84 1.80
N ASN A 6 -4.03 -3.58 1.29
CA ASN A 6 -4.87 -4.61 0.66
C ASN A 6 -4.22 -5.22 -0.59
N VAL A 7 -3.44 -4.46 -1.34
CA VAL A 7 -2.70 -4.94 -2.52
C VAL A 7 -1.54 -5.84 -2.10
N LEU A 8 -0.74 -5.45 -1.10
CA LEU A 8 0.35 -6.28 -0.60
C LEU A 8 -0.16 -7.61 -0.01
N VAL A 9 -1.22 -7.55 0.80
CA VAL A 9 -1.84 -8.76 1.38
C VAL A 9 -2.32 -9.70 0.29
N ALA A 10 -3.05 -9.18 -0.70
CA ALA A 10 -3.57 -9.98 -1.80
C ALA A 10 -2.45 -10.55 -2.69
N ALA A 11 -1.39 -9.78 -2.97
CA ALA A 11 -0.26 -10.26 -3.76
C ALA A 11 0.56 -11.34 -3.05
N PHE A 12 0.65 -11.27 -1.72
CA PHE A 12 1.37 -12.24 -0.89
C PHE A 12 0.61 -13.56 -0.71
N ARG A 13 -0.72 -13.50 -0.48
CA ARG A 13 -1.54 -14.66 -0.13
C ARG A 13 -2.20 -15.30 -1.35
N PRO A 14 -1.79 -16.52 -1.78
CA PRO A 14 -2.39 -17.20 -2.93
C PRO A 14 -3.88 -17.55 -2.77
N ASP A 15 -4.35 -17.69 -1.53
CA ASP A 15 -5.75 -17.96 -1.19
C ASP A 15 -6.65 -16.72 -1.18
N HIS A 16 -6.08 -15.53 -1.38
CA HIS A 16 -6.85 -14.28 -1.39
C HIS A 16 -7.65 -14.15 -2.70
N PRO A 17 -8.95 -13.73 -2.65
CA PRO A 17 -9.78 -13.60 -3.85
C PRO A 17 -9.19 -12.69 -4.94
N HIS A 18 -8.43 -11.66 -4.55
CA HIS A 18 -7.79 -10.71 -5.46
C HIS A 18 -6.30 -11.00 -5.70
N HIS A 19 -5.84 -12.23 -5.44
CA HIS A 19 -4.43 -12.58 -5.57
C HIS A 19 -3.89 -12.31 -6.99
N LEU A 20 -4.58 -12.81 -8.00
CA LEU A 20 -4.10 -12.73 -9.38
C LEU A 20 -3.92 -11.27 -9.86
N PRO A 21 -4.92 -10.37 -9.75
CA PRO A 21 -4.74 -8.99 -10.17
C PRO A 21 -3.72 -8.22 -9.32
N ALA A 22 -3.64 -8.48 -8.01
CA ALA A 22 -2.65 -7.85 -7.15
C ALA A 22 -1.22 -8.29 -7.50
N ARG A 23 -1.03 -9.59 -7.73
CA ARG A 23 0.27 -10.15 -8.11
C ARG A 23 0.72 -9.65 -9.47
N ALA A 24 -0.16 -9.66 -10.47
CA ALA A 24 0.15 -9.16 -11.80
C ALA A 24 0.56 -7.68 -11.77
N TRP A 25 -0.14 -6.86 -10.99
CA TRP A 25 0.22 -5.45 -10.83
C TRP A 25 1.59 -5.29 -10.15
N LEU A 26 1.84 -6.05 -9.07
CA LEU A 26 3.09 -5.95 -8.31
C LEU A 26 4.30 -6.37 -9.17
N ASP A 27 4.18 -7.46 -9.93
CA ASP A 27 5.23 -7.95 -10.82
C ASP A 27 5.55 -6.91 -11.91
N GLU A 28 4.54 -6.28 -12.50
CA GLU A 28 4.72 -5.20 -13.47
C GLU A 28 5.36 -3.95 -12.83
N ALA A 29 4.91 -3.55 -11.65
CA ALA A 29 5.48 -2.40 -10.93
C ALA A 29 6.96 -2.61 -10.59
N MET A 30 7.34 -3.83 -10.17
CA MET A 30 8.73 -4.22 -9.92
C MET A 30 9.56 -4.19 -11.20
N LEU A 31 9.01 -4.69 -12.31
CA LEU A 31 9.69 -4.66 -13.62
C LEU A 31 9.94 -3.21 -14.07
N GLN A 32 8.95 -2.34 -13.94
CA GLN A 32 9.10 -0.92 -14.27
C GLN A 32 10.13 -0.23 -13.37
N ALA A 33 10.15 -0.56 -12.09
CA ALA A 33 11.14 -0.04 -11.15
C ALA A 33 12.57 -0.48 -11.53
N ALA A 34 12.77 -1.76 -11.83
CA ALA A 34 14.06 -2.31 -12.25
C ALA A 34 14.57 -1.69 -13.56
N ASN A 35 13.67 -1.31 -14.46
CA ASN A 35 14.00 -0.66 -15.73
C ASN A 35 14.13 0.87 -15.62
N GLY A 36 14.03 1.45 -14.43
CA GLY A 36 14.12 2.89 -14.19
C GLY A 36 12.98 3.72 -14.77
N ARG A 37 11.84 3.10 -15.12
CA ARG A 37 10.67 3.80 -15.66
C ARG A 37 9.83 4.46 -14.58
N ASN A 38 9.64 3.76 -13.47
CA ASN A 38 8.94 4.23 -12.27
C ASN A 38 9.65 3.68 -11.03
N SER A 39 9.53 4.37 -9.91
CA SER A 39 9.91 3.78 -8.62
C SER A 39 8.72 3.07 -7.98
N LEU A 40 8.99 2.01 -7.22
CA LEU A 40 8.04 1.35 -6.35
C LEU A 40 8.39 1.70 -4.90
N ILE A 41 7.49 2.42 -4.23
CA ILE A 41 7.71 2.93 -2.88
C ILE A 41 6.85 2.14 -1.89
N LEU A 42 7.50 1.49 -0.94
CA LEU A 42 6.84 0.81 0.16
C LEU A 42 6.77 1.78 1.36
N LEU A 43 5.59 2.30 1.63
CA LEU A 43 5.37 3.21 2.77
C LEU A 43 5.46 2.43 4.09
N GLY A 44 6.14 3.00 5.10
CA GLY A 44 6.29 2.36 6.40
C GLY A 44 4.95 2.00 7.05
N THR A 45 3.95 2.88 6.94
CA THR A 45 2.58 2.60 7.43
C THR A 45 1.93 1.43 6.69
N VAL A 46 2.17 1.29 5.39
CA VAL A 46 1.63 0.17 4.59
C VAL A 46 2.33 -1.14 4.96
N VAL A 47 3.65 -1.14 5.09
CA VAL A 47 4.41 -2.33 5.49
C VAL A 47 3.99 -2.80 6.88
N THR A 48 3.86 -1.90 7.86
CA THR A 48 3.38 -2.27 9.21
C THR A 48 1.96 -2.80 9.18
N GLY A 49 1.08 -2.22 8.37
CA GLY A 49 -0.28 -2.72 8.16
C GLY A 49 -0.30 -4.12 7.56
N PHE A 50 0.53 -4.37 6.56
CA PHE A 50 0.71 -5.68 5.94
C PHE A 50 1.17 -6.74 6.96
N LEU A 51 2.23 -6.46 7.74
CA LEU A 51 2.70 -7.34 8.80
C LEU A 51 1.60 -7.64 9.82
N ARG A 52 0.89 -6.62 10.27
CA ARG A 52 -0.18 -6.75 11.27
C ARG A 52 -1.34 -7.61 10.78
N ILE A 53 -1.76 -7.43 9.53
CA ILE A 53 -2.92 -8.15 8.97
C ILE A 53 -2.57 -9.61 8.72
N THR A 54 -1.44 -9.90 8.09
CA THR A 54 -1.06 -11.27 7.71
C THR A 54 -0.75 -12.18 8.90
N THR A 55 -0.34 -11.59 10.01
CA THR A 55 -0.02 -12.32 11.25
C THR A 55 -1.17 -12.33 12.28
N ASN A 56 -2.32 -11.73 11.97
CA ASN A 56 -3.41 -11.57 12.93
C ASN A 56 -4.43 -12.74 12.84
N PRO A 57 -4.53 -13.59 13.88
CA PRO A 57 -5.46 -14.73 13.89
C PRO A 57 -6.94 -14.32 13.94
N LYS A 58 -7.25 -13.06 14.22
CA LYS A 58 -8.62 -12.52 14.15
C LYS A 58 -9.04 -12.20 12.70
N ILE A 59 -8.08 -12.04 11.79
CA ILE A 59 -8.32 -11.72 10.37
C ILE A 59 -8.24 -12.98 9.51
N PHE A 60 -7.18 -13.78 9.69
CA PHE A 60 -6.98 -15.04 8.97
C PHE A 60 -6.99 -16.21 9.92
N ARG A 61 -7.75 -17.24 9.58
CA ARG A 61 -7.77 -18.50 10.35
C ARG A 61 -6.38 -19.16 10.39
N GLU A 62 -5.71 -19.17 9.23
CA GLU A 62 -4.32 -19.58 9.09
C GLU A 62 -3.48 -18.34 8.84
N THR A 63 -2.72 -17.94 9.85
CA THR A 63 -1.80 -16.79 9.75
C THR A 63 -0.48 -17.22 9.15
N ASP A 64 0.20 -16.25 8.54
CA ASP A 64 1.54 -16.47 8.02
C ASP A 64 2.59 -16.29 9.13
N PRO A 65 3.67 -17.11 9.15
CA PRO A 65 4.79 -16.88 10.06
C PRO A 65 5.42 -15.50 9.81
N LEU A 66 5.76 -14.78 10.88
CA LEU A 66 6.37 -13.46 10.79
C LEU A 66 7.64 -13.47 9.93
N GLN A 67 8.43 -14.52 10.00
CA GLN A 67 9.63 -14.69 9.17
C GLN A 67 9.29 -14.64 7.67
N ASP A 68 8.28 -15.40 7.24
CA ASP A 68 7.90 -15.49 5.83
C ASP A 68 7.37 -14.13 5.31
N VAL A 69 6.60 -13.44 6.14
CA VAL A 69 6.05 -12.12 5.82
C VAL A 69 7.17 -11.09 5.69
N SER A 70 8.15 -11.15 6.60
CA SER A 70 9.34 -10.28 6.58
C SER A 70 10.22 -10.58 5.36
N ASP A 71 10.45 -11.85 5.05
CA ASP A 71 11.22 -12.27 3.88
C ASP A 71 10.57 -11.81 2.57
N PHE A 72 9.25 -11.76 2.51
CA PHE A 72 8.55 -11.19 1.35
C PHE A 72 8.89 -9.71 1.14
N ILE A 73 8.85 -8.90 2.20
CA ILE A 73 9.25 -7.49 2.12
C ILE A 73 10.71 -7.35 1.73
N ASP A 74 11.62 -8.14 2.32
CA ASP A 74 13.03 -8.14 1.95
C ASP A 74 13.24 -8.50 0.48
N SER A 75 12.48 -9.46 -0.05
CA SER A 75 12.54 -9.83 -1.46
C SER A 75 12.13 -8.68 -2.40
N LEU A 76 11.11 -7.90 -2.03
CA LEU A 76 10.71 -6.71 -2.79
C LEU A 76 11.81 -5.65 -2.74
N LEU A 77 12.35 -5.36 -1.56
CA LEU A 77 13.38 -4.34 -1.36
C LEU A 77 14.73 -4.71 -2.01
N SER A 78 14.97 -5.98 -2.29
CA SER A 78 16.15 -6.42 -3.03
C SER A 78 16.10 -6.09 -4.54
N CYS A 79 14.91 -5.77 -5.06
CA CYS A 79 14.74 -5.42 -6.46
C CYS A 79 15.19 -3.98 -6.71
N PRO A 80 15.92 -3.71 -7.82
CA PRO A 80 16.31 -2.36 -8.18
C PRO A 80 15.11 -1.43 -8.35
N GLY A 81 15.20 -0.20 -7.84
CA GLY A 81 14.12 0.81 -7.93
C GLY A 81 12.98 0.63 -6.93
N VAL A 82 13.03 -0.39 -6.07
CA VAL A 82 12.10 -0.55 -4.94
C VAL A 82 12.70 0.08 -3.70
N GLN A 83 11.95 0.95 -3.02
CA GLN A 83 12.43 1.73 -1.88
C GLN A 83 11.45 1.64 -0.70
N PHE A 84 11.98 1.63 0.51
CA PHE A 84 11.22 1.78 1.74
C PHE A 84 11.20 3.25 2.17
N GLN A 85 10.01 3.81 2.39
CA GLN A 85 9.82 5.17 2.89
C GLN A 85 9.26 5.12 4.31
N PRO A 86 10.10 5.36 5.35
CA PRO A 86 9.66 5.27 6.74
C PRO A 86 8.79 6.46 7.17
N GLN A 87 8.98 7.62 6.56
CA GLN A 87 8.29 8.85 6.93
C GLN A 87 6.97 9.02 6.19
N GLY A 88 5.94 9.43 6.92
CA GLY A 88 4.64 9.79 6.37
C GLY A 88 4.50 11.30 6.11
N ALA A 89 3.25 11.75 5.98
CA ALA A 89 2.90 13.14 5.77
C ALA A 89 3.29 14.03 6.97
N THR A 90 3.50 15.33 6.70
CA THR A 90 3.57 16.34 7.76
C THR A 90 2.20 16.52 8.41
N TRP A 91 2.19 17.03 9.65
CA TRP A 91 0.94 17.33 10.35
C TRP A 91 -0.01 18.26 9.57
N PRO A 92 0.46 19.38 8.98
CA PRO A 92 -0.42 20.25 8.19
C PRO A 92 -1.11 19.50 7.03
N ASN A 93 -0.40 18.62 6.34
CA ASN A 93 -0.95 17.85 5.21
C ASN A 93 -1.97 16.81 5.69
N LEU A 94 -1.69 16.08 6.76
CA LEU A 94 -2.65 15.15 7.36
C LEU A 94 -3.91 15.89 7.82
N ARG A 95 -3.74 16.99 8.55
CA ARG A 95 -4.84 17.82 9.03
C ARG A 95 -5.74 18.29 7.88
N GLN A 96 -5.13 18.75 6.79
CA GLN A 96 -5.86 19.22 5.61
C GLN A 96 -6.73 18.11 5.01
N VAL A 97 -6.18 16.91 4.80
CA VAL A 97 -6.93 15.77 4.24
C VAL A 97 -8.07 15.36 5.17
N CYS A 98 -7.81 15.23 6.48
CA CYS A 98 -8.82 14.86 7.45
C CYS A 98 -9.99 15.85 7.50
N LEU A 99 -9.71 17.15 7.56
CA LEU A 99 -10.75 18.18 7.66
C LEU A 99 -11.53 18.33 6.36
N ALA A 100 -10.87 18.26 5.19
CA ALA A 100 -11.53 18.39 3.90
C ALA A 100 -12.58 17.30 3.65
N GLN A 101 -12.35 16.09 4.17
CA GLN A 101 -13.25 14.94 4.02
C GLN A 101 -14.02 14.59 5.31
N GLN A 102 -13.81 15.35 6.38
CA GLN A 102 -14.38 15.06 7.70
C GLN A 102 -14.14 13.60 8.13
N THR A 103 -12.92 13.14 7.93
CA THR A 103 -12.50 11.76 8.16
C THR A 103 -12.48 11.45 9.65
N THR A 104 -13.06 10.32 10.04
CA THR A 104 -13.13 9.86 11.44
C THR A 104 -12.85 8.36 11.56
N GLY A 105 -12.51 7.92 12.76
CA GLY A 105 -12.35 6.50 13.09
C GLY A 105 -11.28 5.81 12.24
N ASN A 106 -11.63 4.66 11.71
CA ASN A 106 -10.72 3.83 10.91
C ASN A 106 -10.25 4.50 9.61
N LEU A 107 -11.02 5.46 9.09
CA LEU A 107 -10.65 6.22 7.89
C LEU A 107 -9.47 7.17 8.12
N ILE A 108 -9.07 7.44 9.37
CA ILE A 108 -7.87 8.23 9.68
C ILE A 108 -6.61 7.56 9.15
N THR A 109 -6.51 6.22 9.19
CA THR A 109 -5.37 5.50 8.60
C THR A 109 -5.30 5.70 7.09
N ASP A 110 -6.45 5.67 6.40
CA ASP A 110 -6.53 5.93 4.97
C ASP A 110 -6.18 7.38 4.64
N ALA A 111 -6.63 8.32 5.48
CA ALA A 111 -6.25 9.73 5.35
C ALA A 111 -4.74 9.95 5.53
N TRP A 112 -4.09 9.19 6.43
CA TRP A 112 -2.64 9.21 6.61
C TRP A 112 -1.91 8.75 5.35
N ILE A 113 -2.33 7.63 4.77
CA ILE A 113 -1.77 7.11 3.50
C ILE A 113 -1.99 8.13 2.38
N ALA A 114 -3.22 8.64 2.23
CA ALA A 114 -3.55 9.62 1.20
C ALA A 114 -2.75 10.92 1.34
N ALA A 115 -2.60 11.45 2.55
CA ALA A 115 -1.79 12.64 2.79
C ALA A 115 -0.32 12.41 2.43
N THR A 116 0.22 11.24 2.74
CA THR A 116 1.58 10.84 2.40
C THR A 116 1.78 10.75 0.88
N VAL A 117 0.84 10.12 0.18
CA VAL A 117 0.84 9.98 -1.28
C VAL A 117 0.77 11.34 -1.96
N ARG A 118 -0.13 12.22 -1.49
CA ARG A 118 -0.24 13.60 -2.03
C ARG A 118 1.04 14.41 -1.82
N GLN A 119 1.63 14.32 -0.64
CA GLN A 119 2.85 15.05 -0.31
C GLN A 119 4.06 14.59 -1.14
N SER A 120 4.17 13.29 -1.41
CA SER A 120 5.28 12.72 -2.18
C SER A 120 5.07 12.76 -3.71
N GLY A 121 3.86 13.10 -4.17
CA GLY A 121 3.53 13.09 -5.60
C GLY A 121 3.42 11.69 -6.21
N GLU A 122 3.25 10.67 -5.37
CA GLU A 122 3.11 9.28 -5.80
C GLU A 122 1.69 8.95 -6.27
N THR A 123 1.53 7.78 -6.87
CA THR A 123 0.23 7.19 -7.22
C THR A 123 -0.02 5.98 -6.33
N LEU A 124 -1.11 5.99 -5.59
CA LEU A 124 -1.55 4.85 -4.78
C LEU A 124 -2.26 3.82 -5.65
N CYS A 125 -1.86 2.56 -5.53
CA CYS A 125 -2.55 1.42 -6.09
C CYS A 125 -3.34 0.70 -4.98
N THR A 126 -4.66 0.54 -5.16
CA THR A 126 -5.55 -0.05 -4.14
C THR A 126 -6.75 -0.73 -4.77
N PHE A 127 -7.41 -1.63 -4.04
CA PHE A 127 -8.75 -2.14 -4.35
C PHE A 127 -9.86 -1.32 -3.70
N ASP A 128 -9.51 -0.42 -2.77
CA ASP A 128 -10.49 0.34 -1.99
C ASP A 128 -10.91 1.62 -2.73
N ARG A 129 -12.20 1.66 -3.06
CA ARG A 129 -12.81 2.81 -3.75
C ARG A 129 -12.94 4.05 -2.87
N ASP A 130 -12.87 3.92 -1.55
CA ASP A 130 -12.99 5.06 -0.64
C ASP A 130 -11.85 6.05 -0.79
N PHE A 131 -10.69 5.60 -1.28
CA PHE A 131 -9.58 6.49 -1.63
C PHE A 131 -9.90 7.51 -2.74
N SER A 132 -10.93 7.27 -3.56
CA SER A 132 -11.38 8.28 -4.54
C SER A 132 -11.90 9.57 -3.92
N ARG A 133 -12.25 9.53 -2.63
CA ARG A 133 -12.64 10.71 -1.85
C ARG A 133 -11.43 11.46 -1.27
N LEU A 134 -10.30 10.79 -1.13
CA LEU A 134 -9.10 11.28 -0.45
C LEU A 134 -8.00 11.71 -1.43
N LEU A 135 -7.96 11.10 -2.62
CA LEU A 135 -6.94 11.32 -3.63
C LEU A 135 -7.53 11.82 -4.95
N PRO A 136 -6.82 12.70 -5.66
CA PRO A 136 -7.17 13.05 -7.03
C PRO A 136 -6.96 11.86 -7.98
N ALA A 137 -7.67 11.85 -9.11
CA ALA A 137 -7.69 10.72 -10.04
C ALA A 137 -6.31 10.37 -10.64
N ASP A 138 -5.43 11.33 -10.78
CA ASP A 138 -4.06 11.15 -11.29
C ASP A 138 -3.09 10.56 -10.24
N GLN A 139 -3.50 10.52 -8.97
CA GLN A 139 -2.75 9.88 -7.88
C GLN A 139 -3.40 8.58 -7.36
N LEU A 140 -4.38 8.05 -8.08
CA LEU A 140 -5.10 6.85 -7.66
C LEU A 140 -5.24 5.86 -8.80
N LEU A 141 -4.76 4.63 -8.58
CA LEU A 141 -4.99 3.48 -9.45
C LEU A 141 -5.86 2.47 -8.71
N LEU A 142 -7.12 2.37 -9.14
CA LEU A 142 -8.05 1.35 -8.61
C LEU A 142 -7.89 0.05 -9.39
N LEU A 143 -7.45 -1.00 -8.69
CA LEU A 143 -7.44 -2.34 -9.26
C LEU A 143 -8.86 -2.90 -9.31
N LYS A 144 -9.13 -3.69 -10.34
CA LYS A 144 -10.37 -4.47 -10.44
C LYS A 144 -10.12 -5.85 -9.85
N PRO A 145 -11.11 -6.37 -9.07
CA PRO A 145 -11.06 -7.74 -8.57
C PRO A 145 -10.96 -8.78 -9.67
#